data_727c39d2fb2c00f5fac23ee5cd21e226
#
_entry.id   727c39d2fb2c00f5fac23ee5cd21e226
#
_cell.length_a   1.000
_cell.length_b   1.000
_cell.length_c   1.000
_cell.angle_alpha   90.00
_cell.angle_beta   90.00
_cell.angle_gamma   90.00
#
_symmetry.space_group_name_H-M   'P 1'
#
loop_
_entity.id
_entity.type
_entity.pdbx_description
1 polymer ?
#
loop_
_entity_poly.entity_id
_entity_poly.type
_entity_poly.pdbx_seq_one_letter_code
_entity_poly.pdbx_strand_id
1 'polypeptide(L)'
;MEKLHGVLMYQVVIIGAGPVGGRLATELSSRGISTLMIEEHSEIGRPFQCAGLVNPPAMQAVNLQDTILQDINGALMHSPSGIQVPVGNDEVIRTHVVCRKKFDQ
;
A
#
# COMPACT_ATOMS: atom_id res chain seq x y z
N MET A 1 -4.30 15.00 20.83
CA MET A 1 -4.13 16.30 20.15
C MET A 1 -3.94 17.37 21.21
N GLU A 2 -2.87 18.12 21.11
CA GLU A 2 -2.54 19.18 22.05
C GLU A 2 -2.93 20.54 21.51
N LYS A 3 -3.45 21.41 22.38
CA LYS A 3 -3.69 22.81 22.09
C LYS A 3 -2.76 23.68 22.95
N LEU A 4 -2.00 24.55 22.31
CA LEU A 4 -1.16 25.55 22.99
C LEU A 4 -1.45 26.91 22.38
N HIS A 5 -1.83 27.91 23.23
CA HIS A 5 -2.15 29.28 22.82
C HIS A 5 -3.20 29.35 21.67
N GLY A 6 -4.18 28.46 21.66
CA GLY A 6 -5.22 28.40 20.62
C GLY A 6 -4.77 27.76 19.32
N VAL A 7 -3.53 27.25 19.21
CA VAL A 7 -2.98 26.59 18.04
C VAL A 7 -3.03 25.08 18.25
N LEU A 8 -3.49 24.34 17.20
CA LEU A 8 -3.41 22.88 17.19
C LEU A 8 -1.98 22.46 16.93
N MET A 9 -1.43 21.58 17.77
CA MET A 9 -0.09 21.04 17.61
C MET A 9 -0.14 19.53 17.46
N TYR A 10 0.63 19.02 16.52
CA TYR A 10 0.83 17.59 16.30
C TYR A 10 2.30 17.27 16.53
N GLN A 11 2.55 16.10 17.14
CA GLN A 11 3.91 15.62 17.36
C GLN A 11 4.57 15.21 16.05
N VAL A 12 3.79 14.65 15.11
CA VAL A 12 4.27 14.21 13.79
C VAL A 12 3.30 14.66 12.71
N VAL A 13 3.84 15.14 11.61
CA VAL A 13 3.09 15.44 10.39
C VAL A 13 3.59 14.55 9.27
N ILE A 14 2.68 13.81 8.64
CA ILE A 14 2.98 12.92 7.52
C ILE A 14 2.41 13.55 6.25
N ILE A 15 3.25 13.72 5.25
CA ILE A 15 2.84 14.22 3.94
C ILE A 15 2.74 13.03 2.99
N GLY A 16 1.51 12.74 2.55
CA GLY A 16 1.19 11.60 1.70
C GLY A 16 0.49 10.48 2.48
N ALA A 17 -0.71 10.13 2.05
CA ALA A 17 -1.55 9.09 2.65
C ALA A 17 -1.57 7.80 1.82
N GLY A 18 -0.47 7.49 1.15
CA GLY A 18 -0.28 6.20 0.49
C GLY A 18 0.03 5.07 1.49
N PRO A 19 0.41 3.89 1.02
CA PRO A 19 0.63 2.73 1.90
C PRO A 19 1.67 2.98 2.99
N VAL A 20 2.76 3.67 2.66
CA VAL A 20 3.84 3.97 3.61
C VAL A 20 3.38 4.97 4.65
N GLY A 21 2.81 6.08 4.22
CA GLY A 21 2.30 7.12 5.14
C GLY A 21 1.17 6.59 6.01
N GLY A 22 0.26 5.82 5.44
CA GLY A 22 -0.84 5.18 6.17
C GLY A 22 -0.35 4.20 7.22
N ARG A 23 0.64 3.37 6.89
CA ARG A 23 1.23 2.43 7.84
C ARG A 23 1.93 3.17 8.98
N LEU A 24 2.69 4.20 8.67
CA LEU A 24 3.35 5.03 9.69
C LEU A 24 2.33 5.69 10.61
N ALA A 25 1.26 6.26 10.05
CA ALA A 25 0.19 6.88 10.84
C ALA A 25 -0.47 5.87 11.79
N THR A 26 -0.73 4.66 11.32
CA THR A 26 -1.29 3.59 12.14
C THR A 26 -0.38 3.22 13.30
N GLU A 27 0.91 3.05 13.04
CA GLU A 27 1.89 2.73 14.07
C GLU A 27 2.04 3.85 15.10
N LEU A 28 2.12 5.09 14.66
CA LEU A 28 2.24 6.24 15.56
C LEU A 28 0.98 6.41 16.42
N SER A 29 -0.20 6.30 15.82
CA SER A 29 -1.47 6.42 16.53
C SER A 29 -1.64 5.33 17.58
N SER A 30 -1.23 4.11 17.28
CA SER A 30 -1.32 2.99 18.22
C SER A 30 -0.42 3.21 19.45
N ARG A 31 0.57 4.07 19.34
CA ARG A 31 1.49 4.44 20.43
C ARG A 31 1.10 5.74 21.14
N GLY A 32 -0.07 6.28 20.82
CA GLY A 32 -0.57 7.50 21.44
C GLY A 32 0.11 8.79 20.97
N ILE A 33 0.80 8.75 19.83
CA ILE A 33 1.47 9.91 19.25
C ILE A 33 0.47 10.68 18.40
N SER A 34 0.27 11.95 18.68
CA SER A 34 -0.64 12.79 17.90
C SER A 34 -0.04 13.03 16.51
N THR A 35 -0.79 12.63 15.47
CA THR A 35 -0.31 12.58 14.09
C THR A 35 -1.30 13.27 13.17
N LEU A 36 -0.78 14.15 12.31
CA LEU A 36 -1.53 14.74 11.21
C LEU A 36 -1.03 14.15 9.90
N MET A 37 -1.95 13.66 9.07
CA MET A 37 -1.61 13.15 7.75
C MET A 37 -2.27 14.04 6.70
N ILE A 38 -1.48 14.49 5.72
CA ILE A 38 -1.90 15.42 4.67
C ILE A 38 -1.78 14.70 3.33
N GLU A 39 -2.85 14.72 2.54
CA GLU A 39 -2.92 14.09 1.23
C GLU A 39 -3.42 15.10 0.19
N GLU A 40 -2.78 15.12 -0.98
CA GLU A 40 -3.16 16.04 -2.07
C GLU A 40 -4.46 15.63 -2.78
N HIS A 41 -4.78 14.34 -2.79
CA HIS A 41 -5.98 13.82 -3.45
C HIS A 41 -7.15 13.75 -2.48
N SER A 42 -8.35 13.98 -2.99
CA SER A 42 -9.57 13.94 -2.19
C SER A 42 -9.97 12.52 -1.77
N GLU A 43 -9.43 11.50 -2.44
CA GLU A 43 -9.73 10.10 -2.16
C GLU A 43 -8.44 9.29 -2.17
N ILE A 44 -8.19 8.56 -1.08
CA ILE A 44 -7.03 7.67 -0.96
C ILE A 44 -7.17 6.51 -1.94
N GLY A 45 -6.08 6.17 -2.65
CA GLY A 45 -6.06 5.13 -3.67
C GLY A 45 -6.56 5.59 -5.04
N ARG A 46 -6.84 6.86 -5.20
CA ARG A 46 -7.25 7.47 -6.47
C ARG A 46 -6.38 8.68 -6.81
N PRO A 47 -6.01 8.90 -8.10
CA PRO A 47 -6.19 7.96 -9.23
C PRO A 47 -5.32 6.70 -9.07
N PHE A 48 -5.67 5.63 -9.76
CA PHE A 48 -4.86 4.42 -9.78
C PHE A 48 -3.54 4.68 -10.49
N GLN A 49 -2.44 4.48 -9.79
CA GLN A 49 -1.09 4.76 -10.31
C GLN A 49 -0.17 3.54 -10.28
N CYS A 50 -0.69 2.39 -9.86
CA CYS A 50 0.10 1.18 -9.67
C CYS A 50 -0.71 -0.05 -10.08
N ALA A 51 -0.02 -1.06 -10.62
CA ALA A 51 -0.64 -2.33 -10.97
C ALA A 51 -1.18 -3.11 -9.75
N GLY A 52 -0.73 -2.75 -8.55
CA GLY A 52 -1.22 -3.37 -7.32
C GLY A 52 -0.65 -4.75 -7.06
N LEU A 53 0.60 -4.99 -7.43
CA LEU A 53 1.28 -6.27 -7.17
C LEU A 53 1.93 -6.24 -5.79
N VAL A 54 1.48 -7.13 -4.90
CA VAL A 54 1.99 -7.25 -3.53
C VAL A 54 2.40 -8.71 -3.29
N ASN A 55 3.63 -8.93 -2.88
CA ASN A 55 4.11 -10.29 -2.63
C ASN A 55 3.56 -10.86 -1.32
N PRO A 56 3.55 -12.19 -1.14
CA PRO A 56 3.00 -12.81 0.06
C PRO A 56 3.61 -12.31 1.37
N PRO A 57 4.93 -12.14 1.52
CA PRO A 57 5.49 -11.60 2.77
C PRO A 57 4.96 -10.21 3.13
N ALA A 58 4.84 -9.31 2.14
CA ALA A 58 4.28 -7.98 2.38
C ALA A 58 2.80 -8.05 2.76
N MET A 59 2.04 -8.93 2.12
CA MET A 59 0.63 -9.13 2.44
C MET A 59 0.45 -9.66 3.86
N GLN A 60 1.29 -10.58 4.30
CA GLN A 60 1.26 -11.08 5.67
C GLN A 60 1.58 -9.98 6.70
N ALA A 61 2.51 -9.08 6.37
CA ALA A 61 2.89 -7.99 7.25
C ALA A 61 1.74 -7.01 7.51
N VAL A 62 0.89 -6.77 6.52
CA VAL A 62 -0.22 -5.81 6.64
C VAL A 62 -1.57 -6.48 6.92
N ASN A 63 -1.69 -7.78 6.67
CA ASN A 63 -2.89 -8.58 6.92
C ASN A 63 -4.16 -8.02 6.25
N LEU A 64 -4.05 -7.70 4.97
CA LEU A 64 -5.14 -7.13 4.17
C LEU A 64 -5.60 -8.08 3.07
N GLN A 65 -5.78 -9.37 3.39
CA GLN A 65 -6.15 -10.41 2.43
C GLN A 65 -7.48 -10.15 1.72
N ASP A 66 -8.39 -9.43 2.35
CA ASP A 66 -9.67 -9.06 1.75
C ASP A 66 -9.54 -8.06 0.58
N THR A 67 -8.36 -7.47 0.39
CA THR A 67 -8.08 -6.59 -0.74
C THR A 67 -7.57 -7.34 -1.97
N ILE A 68 -7.26 -8.64 -1.85
CA ILE A 68 -6.72 -9.44 -2.95
C ILE A 68 -7.81 -9.68 -3.99
N LEU A 69 -7.49 -9.33 -5.24
CA LEU A 69 -8.35 -9.57 -6.39
C LEU A 69 -7.97 -10.87 -7.10
N GLN A 70 -6.69 -11.20 -7.13
CA GLN A 70 -6.20 -12.39 -7.82
C GLN A 70 -4.81 -12.78 -7.32
N ASP A 71 -4.56 -14.09 -7.27
CA ASP A 71 -3.25 -14.65 -7.02
C ASP A 71 -2.51 -14.90 -8.33
N ILE A 72 -1.22 -14.57 -8.35
CA ILE A 72 -0.36 -14.72 -9.53
C ILE A 72 0.77 -15.69 -9.21
N ASN A 73 0.88 -16.75 -9.98
CA ASN A 73 1.91 -17.77 -9.81
C ASN A 73 3.16 -17.51 -10.63
N GLY A 74 3.02 -16.78 -11.72
CA GLY A 74 4.13 -16.49 -12.61
C GLY A 74 3.75 -15.51 -13.71
N ALA A 75 4.67 -15.33 -14.65
CA ALA A 75 4.48 -14.43 -15.76
C ALA A 75 5.18 -14.96 -17.00
N LEU A 76 4.73 -14.54 -18.15
CA LEU A 76 5.41 -14.74 -19.42
C LEU A 76 6.00 -13.42 -19.87
N MET A 77 7.31 -13.31 -19.85
CA MET A 77 8.02 -12.11 -20.26
C MET A 77 8.29 -12.14 -21.74
N HIS A 78 8.01 -11.03 -22.42
CA HIS A 78 8.25 -10.89 -23.86
C HIS A 78 9.29 -9.81 -24.09
N SER A 79 10.32 -10.10 -24.90
CA SER A 79 11.24 -9.09 -25.38
C SER A 79 10.67 -8.38 -26.61
N PRO A 80 11.18 -7.18 -26.96
CA PRO A 80 10.79 -6.53 -28.22
C PRO A 80 11.07 -7.35 -29.47
N SER A 81 12.06 -8.27 -29.42
CA SER A 81 12.41 -9.16 -30.52
C SER A 81 11.53 -10.41 -30.60
N GLY A 82 10.58 -10.59 -29.68
CA GLY A 82 9.66 -11.73 -29.67
C GLY A 82 10.12 -12.93 -28.86
N ILE A 83 11.22 -12.84 -28.13
CA ILE A 83 11.67 -13.89 -27.24
C ILE A 83 10.75 -13.92 -26.02
N GLN A 84 10.29 -15.12 -25.63
CA GLN A 84 9.42 -15.33 -24.48
C GLN A 84 10.16 -16.10 -23.39
N VAL A 85 10.10 -15.61 -22.16
CA VAL A 85 10.70 -16.28 -21.00
C VAL A 85 9.63 -16.47 -19.93
N PRO A 86 9.27 -17.71 -19.58
CA PRO A 86 8.36 -17.97 -18.48
C PRO A 86 9.07 -17.77 -17.13
N VAL A 87 8.37 -17.17 -16.16
CA VAL A 87 8.86 -16.94 -14.80
C VAL A 87 7.81 -17.50 -13.84
N GLY A 88 8.26 -18.28 -12.85
CA GLY A 88 7.38 -18.87 -11.85
C GLY A 88 6.84 -20.23 -12.28
N ASN A 89 5.95 -20.79 -11.48
CA ASN A 89 5.27 -22.06 -11.73
C ASN A 89 3.90 -22.06 -11.04
N ASP A 90 3.09 -23.10 -11.31
CA ASP A 90 1.72 -23.22 -10.82
C ASP A 90 1.61 -23.59 -9.32
N GLU A 91 2.72 -23.96 -8.67
CA GLU A 91 2.71 -24.45 -7.29
C GLU A 91 2.90 -23.36 -6.24
N VAL A 92 3.48 -22.22 -6.62
CA VAL A 92 3.84 -21.16 -5.68
C VAL A 92 3.24 -19.84 -6.11
N ILE A 93 2.47 -19.21 -5.22
CA ILE A 93 1.97 -17.85 -5.42
C ILE A 93 3.15 -16.89 -5.28
N ARG A 94 3.43 -16.13 -6.33
CA ARG A 94 4.55 -15.17 -6.39
C ARG A 94 4.12 -13.78 -5.96
N THR A 95 2.89 -13.39 -6.30
CA THR A 95 2.37 -12.08 -5.96
C THR A 95 0.84 -12.11 -5.96
N HIS A 96 0.25 -11.13 -5.30
CA HIS A 96 -1.19 -10.89 -5.33
C HIS A 96 -1.49 -9.61 -6.06
N VAL A 97 -2.55 -9.59 -6.85
CA VAL A 97 -3.12 -8.36 -7.38
C VAL A 97 -4.14 -7.84 -6.37
N VAL A 98 -3.94 -6.64 -5.86
CA VAL A 98 -4.82 -6.04 -4.86
C VAL A 98 -5.59 -4.85 -5.43
N CYS A 99 -6.76 -4.60 -4.86
CA CYS A 99 -7.48 -3.35 -5.10
C CYS A 99 -6.78 -2.24 -4.30
N ARG A 100 -5.98 -1.40 -4.96
CA ARG A 100 -5.21 -0.34 -4.31
C ARG A 100 -6.10 0.65 -3.56
N LYS A 101 -7.30 0.92 -4.05
CA LYS A 101 -8.25 1.77 -3.34
C LYS A 101 -8.56 1.21 -1.95
N LYS A 102 -8.84 -0.09 -1.85
CA LYS A 102 -9.10 -0.77 -0.58
C LYS A 102 -7.83 -0.98 0.24
N PHE A 103 -6.75 -1.35 -0.42
CA PHE A 103 -5.46 -1.63 0.24
C PHE A 103 -4.88 -0.37 0.90
N ASP A 104 -4.94 0.76 0.20
CA ASP A 104 -4.35 2.02 0.69
C ASP A 104 -5.24 2.71 1.74
N GLN A 105 -6.53 2.42 1.76
CA GLN A 105 -7.47 2.92 2.76
C GLN A 105 -7.39 2.10 4.04
#